data_b9475ed862496757c61d5dff581a207c
#
_entry.id   b9475ed862496757c61d5dff581a207c
#
_cell.length_a   1.000
_cell.length_b   1.000
_cell.length_c   1.000
_cell.angle_alpha   90.00
_cell.angle_beta   90.00
_cell.angle_gamma   90.00
#
_symmetry.space_group_name_H-M   'P 1'
#
loop_
_entity.id
_entity.type
_entity.pdbx_description
1 polymer ?
#
loop_
_entity_poly.entity_id
_entity_poly.type
_entity_poly.pdbx_seq_one_letter_code
_entity_poly.pdbx_strand_id
1 'polypeptide(L)'
;QSVFRIQPGLWALKDCREKVLEKFKIDEGNRESEEQFSHGYYQGLLVEIGKFKKRMTYIPSQDKNRMFLDKHLSEVADTYSLPLFTYDSLLRKARTVDVIWFNERQMPSDFYEVEHTTDIKNSLSKFYELQDFFSKFYIVANICRKEEFNDKISVSMYSSIKSRVQFLDYERVVAMHANLKSI
;
A
#
# COMPACT_ATOMS: atom_id res chain seq x y z
N GLN A 1 7.80 18.01 -26.50
CA GLN A 1 7.18 16.66 -26.35
C GLN A 1 6.12 16.73 -25.24
N SER A 2 4.89 16.36 -25.57
CA SER A 2 3.82 16.36 -24.58
C SER A 2 3.81 15.04 -23.80
N VAL A 3 3.53 15.12 -22.48
CA VAL A 3 3.44 13.98 -21.59
C VAL A 3 2.01 13.78 -21.11
N PHE A 4 1.69 12.56 -20.64
CA PHE A 4 0.47 12.28 -19.93
C PHE A 4 0.78 11.58 -18.61
N ARG A 5 -0.11 11.74 -17.64
CA ARG A 5 0.03 11.15 -16.31
C ARG A 5 -0.70 9.81 -16.28
N ILE A 6 -0.01 8.76 -15.87
CA ILE A 6 -0.59 7.44 -15.66
C ILE A 6 -1.11 7.34 -14.21
N GLN A 7 -0.25 7.66 -13.26
CA GLN A 7 -0.52 7.70 -11.82
C GLN A 7 0.27 8.86 -11.21
N PRO A 8 -0.02 9.33 -9.99
CA PRO A 8 0.86 10.22 -9.27
C PRO A 8 2.32 9.73 -9.31
N GLY A 9 3.22 10.59 -9.77
CA GLY A 9 4.66 10.26 -9.92
C GLY A 9 5.03 9.40 -11.12
N LEU A 10 4.07 8.96 -11.93
CA LEU A 10 4.31 8.15 -13.13
C LEU A 10 3.79 8.85 -14.39
N TRP A 11 4.70 9.25 -15.25
CA TRP A 11 4.43 9.99 -16.48
C TRP A 11 5.01 9.27 -17.70
N ALA A 12 4.39 9.41 -18.84
CA ALA A 12 4.90 8.91 -20.10
C ALA A 12 4.69 9.93 -21.24
N LEU A 13 5.44 9.74 -22.34
CA LEU A 13 5.26 10.52 -23.56
C LEU A 13 3.94 10.13 -24.22
N LYS A 14 3.19 11.11 -24.70
CA LYS A 14 1.92 10.86 -25.42
C LYS A 14 2.12 10.00 -26.65
N ASP A 15 3.24 10.17 -27.35
CA ASP A 15 3.58 9.40 -28.54
C ASP A 15 3.84 7.90 -28.26
N CYS A 16 4.07 7.54 -27.00
CA CYS A 16 4.28 6.17 -26.55
C CYS A 16 3.08 5.60 -25.79
N ARG A 17 1.93 6.29 -25.76
CA ARG A 17 0.78 5.96 -24.92
C ARG A 17 0.36 4.50 -25.04
N GLU A 18 0.06 4.05 -26.25
CA GLU A 18 -0.41 2.69 -26.50
C GLU A 18 0.59 1.63 -26.02
N LYS A 19 1.87 1.80 -26.34
CA LYS A 19 2.94 0.88 -25.90
C LYS A 19 3.08 0.83 -24.38
N VAL A 20 2.88 1.96 -23.71
CA VAL A 20 2.99 2.04 -22.26
C VAL A 20 1.80 1.37 -21.58
N LEU A 21 0.58 1.61 -22.09
CA LEU A 21 -0.64 0.98 -21.58
C LEU A 21 -0.59 -0.54 -21.77
N GLU A 22 -0.15 -1.00 -22.95
CA GLU A 22 0.05 -2.42 -23.22
C GLU A 22 1.10 -3.04 -22.29
N LYS A 23 2.25 -2.39 -22.13
CA LYS A 23 3.34 -2.85 -21.26
C LYS A 23 2.88 -3.03 -19.82
N PHE A 24 2.10 -2.10 -19.31
CA PHE A 24 1.59 -2.15 -17.93
C PHE A 24 0.25 -2.88 -17.81
N LYS A 25 -0.28 -3.41 -18.91
CA LYS A 25 -1.56 -4.12 -18.97
C LYS A 25 -2.73 -3.27 -18.43
N ILE A 26 -2.70 -1.98 -18.73
CA ILE A 26 -3.76 -1.04 -18.36
C ILE A 26 -4.75 -0.98 -19.52
N ASP A 27 -5.97 -1.42 -19.26
CA ASP A 27 -7.09 -1.28 -20.19
C ASP A 27 -7.85 0.00 -19.82
N GLU A 28 -7.63 1.07 -20.59
CA GLU A 28 -8.26 2.37 -20.35
C GLU A 28 -9.79 2.26 -20.49
N GLY A 29 -10.48 2.78 -19.48
CA GLY A 29 -11.94 2.66 -19.38
C GLY A 29 -12.39 1.36 -18.69
N ASN A 30 -11.49 0.42 -18.44
CA ASN A 30 -11.75 -0.72 -17.58
C ASN A 30 -11.31 -0.39 -16.15
N ARG A 31 -12.25 0.00 -15.33
CA ARG A 31 -12.01 0.43 -13.95
C ARG A 31 -11.26 -0.62 -13.12
N GLU A 32 -11.57 -1.90 -13.30
CA GLU A 32 -10.91 -2.98 -12.57
C GLU A 32 -9.41 -3.08 -12.94
N SER A 33 -9.07 -2.96 -14.22
CA SER A 33 -7.69 -2.95 -14.70
C SER A 33 -6.91 -1.77 -14.13
N GLU A 34 -7.50 -0.58 -14.15
CA GLU A 34 -6.88 0.63 -13.60
C GLU A 34 -6.67 0.54 -12.09
N GLU A 35 -7.64 0.00 -11.35
CA GLU A 35 -7.54 -0.21 -9.91
C GLU A 35 -6.47 -1.26 -9.56
N GLN A 36 -6.40 -2.36 -10.30
CA GLN A 36 -5.37 -3.39 -10.09
C GLN A 36 -3.97 -2.85 -10.32
N PHE A 37 -3.77 -2.09 -11.41
CA PHE A 37 -2.48 -1.43 -11.66
C PHE A 37 -2.12 -0.45 -10.55
N SER A 38 -3.06 0.41 -10.17
CA SER A 38 -2.87 1.42 -9.13
C SER A 38 -2.54 0.78 -7.78
N HIS A 39 -3.25 -0.28 -7.40
CA HIS A 39 -3.00 -1.01 -6.15
C HIS A 39 -1.58 -1.58 -6.11
N GLY A 40 -1.16 -2.31 -7.14
CA GLY A 40 0.20 -2.85 -7.24
C GLY A 40 1.28 -1.77 -7.26
N TYR A 41 1.00 -0.63 -7.91
CA TYR A 41 1.91 0.50 -7.93
C TYR A 41 2.18 1.07 -6.53
N TYR A 42 1.14 1.33 -5.73
CA TYR A 42 1.33 1.86 -4.38
C TYR A 42 1.90 0.82 -3.41
N GLN A 43 1.51 -0.45 -3.52
CA GLN A 43 2.17 -1.52 -2.76
C GLN A 43 3.68 -1.54 -3.06
N GLY A 44 4.07 -1.48 -4.33
CA GLY A 44 5.48 -1.47 -4.74
C GLY A 44 6.25 -0.27 -4.23
N LEU A 45 5.67 0.94 -4.28
CA LEU A 45 6.29 2.13 -3.69
C LEU A 45 6.53 1.97 -2.18
N LEU A 46 5.54 1.47 -1.45
CA LEU A 46 5.65 1.24 -0.01
C LEU A 46 6.72 0.19 0.32
N VAL A 47 6.83 -0.86 -0.49
CA VAL A 47 7.88 -1.88 -0.36
C VAL A 47 9.26 -1.25 -0.56
N GLU A 48 9.47 -0.47 -1.63
CA GLU A 48 10.75 0.20 -1.88
C GLU A 48 11.12 1.18 -0.77
N ILE A 49 10.14 1.96 -0.26
CA ILE A 49 10.34 2.87 0.88
C ILE A 49 10.77 2.07 2.13
N GLY A 50 10.10 0.96 2.42
CA GLY A 50 10.42 0.10 3.56
C GLY A 50 11.84 -0.44 3.49
N LYS A 51 12.25 -0.98 2.34
CA LYS A 51 13.61 -1.50 2.10
C LYS A 51 14.67 -0.41 2.28
N PHE A 52 14.42 0.77 1.74
CA PHE A 52 15.33 1.90 1.93
C PHE A 52 15.50 2.25 3.41
N LYS A 53 14.42 2.17 4.19
CA LYS A 53 14.43 2.37 5.65
C LYS A 53 14.98 1.15 6.42
N LYS A 54 15.56 0.17 5.73
CA LYS A 54 16.10 -1.08 6.32
C LYS A 54 15.04 -1.87 7.09
N ARG A 55 13.81 -1.85 6.59
CA ARG A 55 12.71 -2.69 7.08
C ARG A 55 12.57 -3.92 6.21
N MET A 56 12.34 -5.07 6.81
CA MET A 56 11.90 -6.23 6.06
C MET A 56 10.45 -6.01 5.62
N THR A 57 10.17 -6.21 4.35
CA THR A 57 8.87 -5.91 3.74
C THR A 57 8.11 -7.18 3.38
N TYR A 58 6.86 -7.22 3.78
CA TYR A 58 5.93 -8.30 3.48
C TYR A 58 4.79 -7.81 2.61
N ILE A 59 4.37 -8.66 1.68
CA ILE A 59 3.13 -8.53 0.90
C ILE A 59 2.31 -9.83 1.01
N PRO A 60 0.98 -9.80 0.86
CA PRO A 60 0.17 -11.01 0.85
C PRO A 60 0.56 -11.96 -0.29
N SER A 61 0.54 -13.26 -0.04
CA SER A 61 0.86 -14.26 -1.06
C SER A 61 -0.07 -14.21 -2.28
N GLN A 62 -1.30 -13.76 -2.11
CA GLN A 62 -2.26 -13.53 -3.21
C GLN A 62 -1.82 -12.40 -4.15
N ASP A 63 -1.05 -11.43 -3.67
CA ASP A 63 -0.57 -10.28 -4.44
C ASP A 63 0.82 -10.50 -5.07
N LYS A 64 1.48 -11.63 -4.79
CA LYS A 64 2.85 -11.91 -5.24
C LYS A 64 3.08 -11.74 -6.76
N ASN A 65 2.06 -12.05 -7.56
CA ASN A 65 2.09 -11.93 -9.03
C ASN A 65 1.54 -10.59 -9.54
N ARG A 66 1.10 -9.70 -8.66
CA ARG A 66 0.65 -8.36 -9.03
C ARG A 66 1.82 -7.54 -9.56
N MET A 67 1.55 -6.74 -10.59
CA MET A 67 2.60 -5.95 -11.22
C MET A 67 2.88 -4.66 -10.45
N PHE A 68 4.17 -4.38 -10.27
CA PHE A 68 4.72 -3.08 -9.91
C PHE A 68 5.64 -2.65 -11.06
N LEU A 69 5.17 -1.74 -11.90
CA LEU A 69 5.84 -1.38 -13.15
C LEU A 69 6.08 -2.61 -14.04
N ASP A 70 7.32 -2.99 -14.24
CA ASP A 70 7.75 -4.11 -15.08
C ASP A 70 8.14 -5.38 -14.29
N LYS A 71 7.92 -5.39 -12.98
CA LYS A 71 8.25 -6.49 -12.08
C LYS A 71 7.01 -7.02 -11.35
N HIS A 72 7.08 -8.26 -10.91
CA HIS A 72 6.12 -8.76 -9.93
C HIS A 72 6.45 -8.25 -8.53
N LEU A 73 5.43 -8.05 -7.69
CA LEU A 73 5.65 -7.63 -6.29
C LEU A 73 6.54 -8.62 -5.52
N SER A 74 6.46 -9.92 -5.83
CA SER A 74 7.34 -10.94 -5.25
C SER A 74 8.83 -10.76 -5.55
N GLU A 75 9.16 -10.04 -6.62
CA GLU A 75 10.55 -9.71 -6.98
C GLU A 75 11.06 -8.45 -6.25
N VAL A 76 10.15 -7.66 -5.72
CA VAL A 76 10.46 -6.38 -5.06
C VAL A 76 10.41 -6.52 -3.54
N ALA A 77 9.39 -7.19 -3.00
CA ALA A 77 9.24 -7.43 -1.56
C ALA A 77 10.27 -8.46 -1.04
N ASP A 78 10.61 -8.36 0.24
CA ASP A 78 11.52 -9.31 0.86
C ASP A 78 10.86 -10.68 1.07
N THR A 79 9.56 -10.68 1.36
CA THR A 79 8.80 -11.92 1.56
C THR A 79 7.31 -11.76 1.26
N TYR A 80 6.69 -12.84 0.83
CA TYR A 80 5.24 -13.06 0.79
C TYR A 80 4.80 -14.21 1.72
N SER A 81 5.73 -14.69 2.57
CA SER A 81 5.47 -15.62 3.67
C SER A 81 5.54 -14.84 4.97
N LEU A 82 4.41 -14.73 5.66
CA LEU A 82 4.32 -13.93 6.88
C LEU A 82 5.16 -14.55 7.99
N PRO A 83 6.09 -13.80 8.62
CA PRO A 83 6.81 -14.26 9.80
C PRO A 83 5.86 -14.63 10.94
N LEU A 84 6.24 -15.63 11.73
CA LEU A 84 5.51 -16.03 12.92
C LEU A 84 5.87 -15.11 14.09
N PHE A 85 5.01 -14.13 14.37
CA PHE A 85 5.26 -13.13 15.42
C PHE A 85 4.19 -13.10 16.52
N THR A 86 3.10 -13.88 16.36
CA THR A 86 1.98 -13.89 17.31
C THR A 86 1.10 -15.14 17.14
N TYR A 87 -0.06 -15.15 17.79
CA TYR A 87 -1.07 -16.21 17.71
C TYR A 87 -1.66 -16.35 16.31
N ASP A 88 -2.04 -17.56 15.94
CA ASP A 88 -2.53 -17.87 14.59
C ASP A 88 -3.80 -17.07 14.21
N SER A 89 -4.67 -16.76 15.17
CA SER A 89 -5.84 -15.91 14.93
C SER A 89 -5.49 -14.50 14.43
N LEU A 90 -4.45 -13.90 15.00
CA LEU A 90 -3.95 -12.58 14.59
C LEU A 90 -3.12 -12.67 13.32
N LEU A 91 -2.34 -13.75 13.12
CA LEU A 91 -1.62 -13.99 11.88
C LEU A 91 -2.57 -14.10 10.69
N ARG A 92 -3.74 -14.72 10.85
CA ARG A 92 -4.75 -14.77 9.78
C ARG A 92 -5.22 -13.38 9.36
N LYS A 93 -5.35 -12.43 10.28
CA LYS A 93 -5.66 -11.02 9.97
C LYS A 93 -4.48 -10.33 9.29
N ALA A 94 -3.29 -10.47 9.86
CA ALA A 94 -2.09 -9.84 9.31
C ALA A 94 -1.77 -10.31 7.89
N ARG A 95 -2.03 -11.58 7.55
CA ARG A 95 -1.81 -12.13 6.19
C ARG A 95 -2.58 -11.39 5.09
N THR A 96 -3.65 -10.68 5.44
CA THR A 96 -4.49 -9.95 4.48
C THR A 96 -4.16 -8.46 4.39
N VAL A 97 -3.16 -7.98 5.11
CA VAL A 97 -2.71 -6.58 5.06
C VAL A 97 -1.82 -6.37 3.83
N ASP A 98 -2.08 -5.31 3.08
CA ASP A 98 -1.45 -5.08 1.76
C ASP A 98 0.07 -4.94 1.82
N VAL A 99 0.62 -4.25 2.84
CA VAL A 99 2.07 -4.17 3.10
C VAL A 99 2.31 -4.11 4.60
N ILE A 100 3.26 -4.91 5.09
CA ILE A 100 3.73 -4.84 6.48
C ILE A 100 5.24 -4.62 6.45
N TRP A 101 5.71 -3.70 7.28
CA TRP A 101 7.13 -3.55 7.56
C TRP A 101 7.46 -4.16 8.91
N PHE A 102 8.56 -4.91 8.94
CA PHE A 102 9.10 -5.50 10.16
C PHE A 102 10.40 -4.83 10.55
N ASN A 103 10.61 -4.64 11.84
CA ASN A 103 11.87 -4.13 12.37
C ASN A 103 12.95 -5.23 12.42
N GLU A 104 14.16 -4.88 12.86
CA GLU A 104 15.31 -5.79 12.97
C GLU A 104 15.05 -7.02 13.86
N ARG A 105 14.08 -6.93 14.76
CA ARG A 105 13.68 -8.04 15.65
C ARG A 105 12.53 -8.88 15.06
N GLN A 106 12.22 -8.69 13.79
CA GLN A 106 11.12 -9.34 13.08
C GLN A 106 9.72 -9.11 13.71
N MET A 107 9.56 -7.97 14.39
CA MET A 107 8.26 -7.54 14.90
C MET A 107 7.63 -6.51 13.96
N PRO A 108 6.29 -6.56 13.74
CA PRO A 108 5.64 -5.62 12.85
C PRO A 108 5.73 -4.20 13.41
N SER A 109 6.22 -3.27 12.58
CA SER A 109 6.37 -1.85 12.95
C SER A 109 5.35 -0.95 12.27
N ASP A 110 4.95 -1.30 11.06
CA ASP A 110 4.06 -0.48 10.24
C ASP A 110 3.15 -1.38 9.39
N PHE A 111 1.86 -1.07 9.36
CA PHE A 111 0.84 -1.75 8.56
C PHE A 111 0.21 -0.76 7.58
N TYR A 112 0.13 -1.14 6.31
CA TYR A 112 -0.43 -0.32 5.24
C TYR A 112 -1.56 -1.04 4.53
N GLU A 113 -2.69 -0.35 4.34
CA GLU A 113 -3.79 -0.76 3.48
C GLU A 113 -3.96 0.25 2.35
N VAL A 114 -3.98 -0.23 1.12
CA VAL A 114 -4.16 0.59 -0.09
C VAL A 114 -5.62 0.52 -0.53
N GLU A 115 -6.34 1.62 -0.37
CA GLU A 115 -7.78 1.68 -0.55
C GLU A 115 -8.17 2.51 -1.77
N HIS A 116 -8.76 1.87 -2.79
CA HIS A 116 -9.28 2.57 -3.96
C HIS A 116 -10.78 2.85 -3.81
N THR A 117 -11.58 1.79 -3.78
CA THR A 117 -13.05 1.85 -3.77
C THR A 117 -13.68 1.05 -2.65
N THR A 118 -12.90 0.20 -1.99
CA THR A 118 -13.34 -0.62 -0.86
C THR A 118 -13.65 0.24 0.38
N ASP A 119 -14.47 -0.27 1.27
CA ASP A 119 -14.85 0.45 2.50
C ASP A 119 -13.64 0.52 3.46
N ILE A 120 -13.18 1.72 3.76
CA ILE A 120 -12.12 2.02 4.73
C ILE A 120 -12.39 1.36 6.10
N LYS A 121 -13.65 1.14 6.45
CA LYS A 121 -14.03 0.44 7.67
C LYS A 121 -13.42 -0.97 7.76
N ASN A 122 -13.30 -1.68 6.64
CA ASN A 122 -12.71 -3.02 6.62
C ASN A 122 -11.24 -2.98 7.05
N SER A 123 -10.48 -2.01 6.55
CA SER A 123 -9.08 -1.82 6.92
C SER A 123 -8.91 -1.36 8.36
N LEU A 124 -9.76 -0.44 8.83
CA LEU A 124 -9.77 -0.03 10.24
C LEU A 124 -10.09 -1.20 11.18
N SER A 125 -10.99 -2.12 10.77
CA SER A 125 -11.29 -3.32 11.54
C SER A 125 -10.09 -4.27 11.63
N LYS A 126 -9.32 -4.44 10.54
CA LYS A 126 -8.05 -5.19 10.59
C LYS A 126 -7.05 -4.56 11.57
N PHE A 127 -6.90 -3.24 11.53
CA PHE A 127 -6.00 -2.52 12.42
C PHE A 127 -6.45 -2.62 13.89
N TYR A 128 -7.74 -2.60 14.14
CA TYR A 128 -8.29 -2.81 15.47
C TYR A 128 -7.94 -4.20 16.03
N GLU A 129 -8.03 -5.25 15.22
CA GLU A 129 -7.63 -6.61 15.59
C GLU A 129 -6.11 -6.73 15.86
N LEU A 130 -5.30 -5.87 15.23
CA LEU A 130 -3.83 -5.88 15.35
C LEU A 130 -3.30 -4.81 16.32
N GLN A 131 -4.16 -4.23 17.16
CA GLN A 131 -3.82 -3.07 17.98
C GLN A 131 -2.79 -3.30 19.08
N ASP A 132 -2.55 -4.56 19.48
CA ASP A 132 -1.70 -4.88 20.64
C ASP A 132 -0.19 -4.82 20.32
N PHE A 133 0.18 -4.66 19.06
CA PHE A 133 1.56 -4.46 18.64
C PHE A 133 1.95 -2.98 18.74
N PHE A 134 3.22 -2.73 19.05
CA PHE A 134 3.79 -1.38 19.02
C PHE A 134 4.04 -0.95 17.58
N SER A 135 2.95 -0.72 16.85
CA SER A 135 2.95 -0.45 15.42
C SER A 135 2.15 0.80 15.07
N LYS A 136 2.45 1.36 13.90
CA LYS A 136 1.69 2.41 13.25
C LYS A 136 0.85 1.80 12.13
N PHE A 137 -0.27 2.41 11.84
CA PHE A 137 -1.23 1.97 10.85
C PHE A 137 -1.49 3.07 9.82
N TYR A 138 -1.59 2.72 8.55
CA TYR A 138 -1.75 3.68 7.47
C TYR A 138 -2.82 3.25 6.49
N ILE A 139 -3.76 4.15 6.23
CA ILE A 139 -4.67 4.06 5.09
C ILE A 139 -4.09 4.88 3.95
N VAL A 140 -3.78 4.22 2.85
CA VAL A 140 -3.25 4.84 1.63
C VAL A 140 -4.36 4.93 0.61
N ALA A 141 -4.80 6.14 0.27
CA ALA A 141 -5.93 6.35 -0.62
C ALA A 141 -5.83 7.69 -1.35
N ASN A 142 -6.73 7.92 -2.32
CA ASN A 142 -6.85 9.23 -2.92
C ASN A 142 -7.28 10.27 -1.88
N ILE A 143 -6.77 11.50 -2.00
CA ILE A 143 -7.06 12.60 -1.05
C ILE A 143 -8.57 12.88 -0.92
N CYS A 144 -9.37 12.64 -1.97
CA CYS A 144 -10.82 12.81 -1.92
C CYS A 144 -11.53 11.91 -0.89
N ARG A 145 -10.87 10.84 -0.42
CA ARG A 145 -11.40 9.93 0.60
C ARG A 145 -11.03 10.31 2.03
N LYS A 146 -10.34 11.44 2.23
CA LYS A 146 -9.89 11.85 3.56
C LYS A 146 -11.04 12.16 4.52
N GLU A 147 -12.12 12.75 4.03
CA GLU A 147 -13.31 13.00 4.86
C GLU A 147 -13.97 11.69 5.30
N GLU A 148 -14.14 10.73 4.39
CA GLU A 148 -14.63 9.39 4.71
C GLU A 148 -13.77 8.73 5.80
N PHE A 149 -12.44 8.81 5.66
CA PHE A 149 -11.51 8.30 6.67
C PHE A 149 -11.73 8.98 8.03
N ASN A 150 -11.82 10.30 8.08
CA ASN A 150 -12.02 11.04 9.32
C ASN A 150 -13.33 10.64 10.01
N ASP A 151 -14.40 10.47 9.26
CA ASP A 151 -15.70 10.04 9.79
C ASP A 151 -15.61 8.62 10.35
N LYS A 152 -15.02 7.69 9.61
CA LYS A 152 -14.90 6.29 10.02
C LYS A 152 -14.01 6.11 11.25
N ILE A 153 -12.84 6.75 11.31
CA ILE A 153 -11.90 6.64 12.45
C ILE A 153 -12.44 7.33 13.71
N SER A 154 -13.40 8.25 13.58
CA SER A 154 -13.99 8.95 14.73
C SER A 154 -14.97 8.10 15.52
N VAL A 155 -15.41 6.96 14.98
CA VAL A 155 -16.31 6.04 15.69
C VAL A 155 -15.63 5.52 16.97
N SER A 156 -16.38 5.52 18.08
CA SER A 156 -15.86 5.18 19.41
C SER A 156 -15.14 3.82 19.50
N MET A 157 -15.56 2.86 18.68
CA MET A 157 -14.91 1.54 18.56
C MET A 157 -13.40 1.65 18.26
N TYR A 158 -12.98 2.65 17.47
CA TYR A 158 -11.59 2.83 17.07
C TYR A 158 -10.78 3.77 17.98
N SER A 159 -11.34 4.20 19.13
CA SER A 159 -10.68 5.13 20.04
C SER A 159 -9.30 4.68 20.49
N SER A 160 -9.10 3.36 20.70
CA SER A 160 -7.82 2.77 21.11
C SER A 160 -6.72 2.84 20.06
N ILE A 161 -7.07 2.90 18.77
CA ILE A 161 -6.10 2.95 17.67
C ILE A 161 -6.00 4.31 17.00
N LYS A 162 -6.96 5.21 17.23
CA LYS A 162 -7.10 6.48 16.52
C LYS A 162 -5.80 7.30 16.46
N SER A 163 -5.04 7.34 17.55
CA SER A 163 -3.78 8.09 17.61
C SER A 163 -2.64 7.46 16.79
N ARG A 164 -2.77 6.20 16.41
CA ARG A 164 -1.76 5.45 15.66
C ARG A 164 -2.12 5.22 14.21
N VAL A 165 -3.35 5.56 13.78
CA VAL A 165 -3.80 5.42 12.39
C VAL A 165 -3.65 6.74 11.67
N GLN A 166 -2.96 6.73 10.53
CA GLN A 166 -2.71 7.89 9.70
C GLN A 166 -3.28 7.68 8.30
N PHE A 167 -3.78 8.77 7.70
CA PHE A 167 -4.15 8.80 6.30
C PHE A 167 -2.97 9.32 5.48
N LEU A 168 -2.56 8.55 4.47
CA LEU A 168 -1.56 8.95 3.48
C LEU A 168 -2.23 9.05 2.12
N ASP A 169 -2.28 10.24 1.54
CA ASP A 169 -2.71 10.36 0.16
C ASP A 169 -1.62 9.85 -0.81
N TYR A 170 -2.04 9.52 -2.02
CA TYR A 170 -1.16 8.96 -3.05
C TYR A 170 0.02 9.87 -3.40
N GLU A 171 -0.21 11.20 -3.47
CA GLU A 171 0.85 12.16 -3.75
C GLU A 171 1.92 12.16 -2.65
N ARG A 172 1.51 12.00 -1.40
CA ARG A 172 2.43 11.92 -0.27
C ARG A 172 3.30 10.66 -0.31
N VAL A 173 2.73 9.52 -0.67
CA VAL A 173 3.50 8.28 -0.85
C VAL A 173 4.54 8.45 -1.95
N VAL A 174 4.16 9.05 -3.08
CA VAL A 174 5.08 9.35 -4.17
C VAL A 174 6.19 10.31 -3.74
N ALA A 175 5.86 11.38 -3.00
CA ALA A 175 6.85 12.32 -2.48
C ALA A 175 7.82 11.64 -1.51
N MET A 176 7.33 10.78 -0.63
CA MET A 176 8.19 9.98 0.26
C MET A 176 9.17 9.11 -0.53
N HIS A 177 8.70 8.44 -1.58
CA HIS A 177 9.55 7.63 -2.45
C HIS A 177 10.57 8.46 -3.23
N ALA A 178 10.17 9.58 -3.81
CA ALA A 178 11.05 10.47 -4.56
C ALA A 178 12.18 11.04 -3.70
N ASN A 179 11.88 11.40 -2.45
CA ASN A 179 12.87 11.94 -1.51
C ASN A 179 13.97 10.93 -1.15
N LEU A 180 13.70 9.62 -1.28
CA LEU A 180 14.72 8.59 -1.03
C LEU A 180 15.82 8.56 -2.11
N LYS A 181 15.48 8.99 -3.33
CA LYS A 181 16.41 9.03 -4.46
C LYS A 181 17.28 10.29 -4.49
N SER A 182 17.02 11.22 -3.58
CA SER A 182 17.71 12.52 -3.50
C SER A 182 18.85 12.54 -2.47
N ILE A 183 19.14 11.43 -1.81
CA ILE A 183 20.23 11.19 -0.88
C ILE A 183 21.23 10.24 -1.52
#